data_ed36a2998a9206ae6920c0c29e2b197d
#
_entry.id   ed36a2998a9206ae6920c0c29e2b197d
#
_cell.length_a   1.000
_cell.length_b   1.000
_cell.length_c   1.000
_cell.angle_alpha   90.00
_cell.angle_beta   90.00
_cell.angle_gamma   90.00
#
_symmetry.space_group_name_H-M   'P 1'
#
loop_
_entity.id
_entity.type
_entity.pdbx_description
1 polymer ?
#
loop_
_entity_poly.entity_id
_entity_poly.type
_entity_poly.pdbx_seq_one_letter_code
_entity_poly.pdbx_strand_id
1 'polypeptide(L)'
;EQQRYFVFHGDVIDVFITKYKWLSKIGSIGYDFALWMNRWYNRYRAWRKLPYQSISQDIKAGVKAATNYVNDFETTAIKMAAQNGCYGVICGHIHQPADLHINGAHYLNSGDWVENRTAILLDGNDNFTIFKV
;
A
#
# COMPACT_ATOMS: atom_id res chain seq x y z
N GLU A 1 -0.56 10.24 -30.95
CA GLU A 1 0.06 11.10 -29.93
C GLU A 1 0.94 10.23 -29.04
N GLN A 2 2.17 10.67 -28.83
CA GLN A 2 3.13 9.93 -28.02
C GLN A 2 2.73 10.05 -26.54
N GLN A 3 2.41 8.94 -25.90
CA GLN A 3 2.02 8.90 -24.49
C GLN A 3 3.25 9.17 -23.61
N ARG A 4 3.17 10.16 -22.73
CA ARG A 4 4.23 10.50 -21.77
C ARG A 4 3.98 9.85 -20.44
N TYR A 5 5.03 9.28 -19.85
CA TYR A 5 4.99 8.70 -18.52
C TYR A 5 5.85 9.47 -17.54
N PHE A 6 5.36 9.66 -16.33
CA PHE A 6 6.09 10.23 -15.22
C PHE A 6 6.80 9.09 -14.47
N VAL A 7 8.13 9.10 -14.50
CA VAL A 7 8.94 8.03 -13.90
C VAL A 7 9.64 8.53 -12.65
N PHE A 8 9.44 7.86 -11.52
CA PHE A 8 10.10 8.19 -10.26
C PHE A 8 10.14 6.96 -9.34
N HIS A 9 10.96 7.00 -8.29
CA HIS A 9 11.08 5.84 -7.39
C HIS A 9 9.80 5.60 -6.56
N GLY A 10 9.24 6.63 -5.98
CA GLY A 10 8.06 6.54 -5.11
C GLY A 10 8.27 7.07 -3.69
N ASP A 11 9.51 7.19 -3.23
CA ASP A 11 9.89 7.71 -1.91
C ASP A 11 9.37 9.12 -1.63
N VAL A 12 9.23 9.93 -2.68
CA VAL A 12 8.67 11.29 -2.58
C VAL A 12 7.22 11.25 -2.03
N ILE A 13 6.46 10.21 -2.37
CA ILE A 13 5.09 10.03 -1.87
C ILE A 13 5.10 9.76 -0.37
N ASP A 14 6.10 9.05 0.13
CA ASP A 14 6.28 8.79 1.56
C ASP A 14 6.40 10.07 2.39
N VAL A 15 7.01 11.11 1.84
CA VAL A 15 7.10 12.42 2.51
C VAL A 15 5.70 13.03 2.68
N PHE A 16 4.82 12.87 1.71
CA PHE A 16 3.43 13.31 1.79
C PHE A 16 2.61 12.43 2.75
N ILE A 17 2.85 11.12 2.75
CA ILE A 17 2.17 10.15 3.62
C ILE A 17 2.78 10.15 5.03
N THR A 18 4.04 10.59 5.21
CA THR A 18 4.76 10.59 6.51
C THR A 18 4.09 11.48 7.54
N LYS A 19 3.31 12.48 7.13
CA LYS A 19 2.39 13.17 8.05
C LYS A 19 1.37 12.21 8.70
N TYR A 20 1.12 11.04 8.12
CA TYR A 20 0.25 10.00 8.65
C TYR A 20 1.02 8.81 9.27
N LYS A 21 2.35 8.69 9.04
CA LYS A 21 3.17 7.60 9.62
C LYS A 21 3.27 7.65 11.14
N TRP A 22 3.22 8.81 11.76
CA TRP A 22 3.14 8.88 13.23
C TRP A 22 1.82 8.30 13.74
N LEU A 23 0.72 8.47 12.98
CA LEU A 23 -0.58 7.85 13.26
C LEU A 23 -0.51 6.32 13.14
N SER A 24 0.23 5.80 12.13
CA SER A 24 0.45 4.36 11.95
C SER A 24 1.39 3.79 13.03
N LYS A 25 2.37 4.55 13.49
CA LYS A 25 3.24 4.18 14.62
C LYS A 25 2.50 4.16 15.96
N ILE A 26 1.60 5.11 16.19
CA ILE A 26 0.65 5.07 17.32
C ILE A 26 -0.29 3.87 17.16
N GLY A 27 -0.70 3.53 15.93
CA GLY A 27 -1.49 2.34 15.62
C GLY A 27 -0.78 1.04 15.99
N SER A 28 0.52 0.89 15.74
CA SER A 28 1.28 -0.32 16.09
C SER A 28 1.51 -0.45 17.60
N ILE A 29 1.86 0.63 18.29
CA ILE A 29 1.99 0.66 19.76
C ILE A 29 0.62 0.45 20.41
N GLY A 30 -0.42 1.06 19.86
CA GLY A 30 -1.80 0.87 20.28
C GLY A 30 -2.29 -0.56 20.04
N TYR A 31 -1.84 -1.21 18.97
CA TYR A 31 -2.16 -2.60 18.68
C TYR A 31 -1.51 -3.56 19.70
N ASP A 32 -0.23 -3.41 20.00
CA ASP A 32 0.46 -4.23 21.01
C ASP A 32 -0.13 -4.03 22.41
N PHE A 33 -0.47 -2.79 22.75
CA PHE A 33 -1.17 -2.44 23.97
C PHE A 33 -2.59 -3.04 24.00
N ALA A 34 -3.32 -2.99 22.90
CA ALA A 34 -4.65 -3.59 22.78
C ALA A 34 -4.59 -5.10 22.90
N LEU A 35 -3.57 -5.77 22.33
CA LEU A 35 -3.34 -7.21 22.50
C LEU A 35 -3.04 -7.57 23.97
N TRP A 36 -2.21 -6.76 24.64
CA TRP A 36 -1.90 -6.94 26.04
C TRP A 36 -3.15 -6.74 26.91
N MET A 37 -3.88 -5.65 26.75
CA MET A 37 -5.16 -5.39 27.41
C MET A 37 -6.18 -6.49 27.18
N ASN A 38 -6.28 -7.00 25.93
CA ASN A 38 -7.22 -8.06 25.61
C ASN A 38 -6.87 -9.38 26.32
N ARG A 39 -5.56 -9.70 26.51
CA ARG A 39 -5.15 -10.86 27.32
C ARG A 39 -5.61 -10.72 28.78
N TRP A 40 -5.41 -9.55 29.37
CA TRP A 40 -5.85 -9.26 30.74
C TRP A 40 -7.38 -9.25 30.84
N TYR A 41 -8.06 -8.65 29.88
CA TYR A 41 -9.50 -8.60 29.81
C TYR A 41 -10.13 -9.99 29.68
N ASN A 42 -9.58 -10.85 28.81
CA ASN A 42 -10.08 -12.21 28.65
C ASN A 42 -9.74 -13.10 29.86
N ARG A 43 -8.62 -12.84 30.55
CA ARG A 43 -8.32 -13.51 31.84
C ARG A 43 -9.31 -13.13 32.93
N TYR A 44 -9.69 -11.88 33.02
CA TYR A 44 -10.75 -11.39 33.90
C TYR A 44 -12.12 -11.99 33.51
N ARG A 45 -12.46 -12.04 32.21
CA ARG A 45 -13.69 -12.67 31.73
C ARG A 45 -13.75 -14.17 32.04
N ALA A 46 -12.65 -14.90 31.86
CA ALA A 46 -12.55 -16.32 32.21
C ALA A 46 -12.80 -16.53 33.72
N TRP A 47 -12.21 -15.67 34.57
CA TRP A 47 -12.49 -15.72 36.03
C TRP A 47 -13.98 -15.48 36.36
N ARG A 48 -14.64 -14.60 35.56
CA ARG A 48 -16.07 -14.32 35.67
C ARG A 48 -16.96 -15.32 34.93
N LYS A 49 -16.40 -16.39 34.35
CA LYS A 49 -17.10 -17.41 33.53
C LYS A 49 -17.85 -16.83 32.34
N LEU A 50 -17.37 -15.71 31.75
CA LEU A 50 -17.92 -15.08 30.55
C LEU A 50 -17.22 -15.64 29.30
N PRO A 51 -17.94 -15.75 28.15
CA PRO A 51 -17.36 -16.26 26.92
C PRO A 51 -16.22 -15.36 26.40
N TYR A 52 -15.23 -15.98 25.72
CA TYR A 52 -14.10 -15.29 25.09
C TYR A 52 -14.58 -14.29 24.03
N GLN A 53 -13.97 -13.10 23.99
CA GLN A 53 -14.25 -12.08 22.98
C GLN A 53 -13.05 -11.96 22.04
N SER A 54 -13.25 -12.25 20.76
CA SER A 54 -12.18 -12.35 19.76
C SER A 54 -11.70 -10.99 19.24
N ILE A 55 -10.39 -10.85 19.07
CA ILE A 55 -9.69 -9.69 18.49
C ILE A 55 -9.82 -9.65 16.96
N SER A 56 -10.67 -10.48 16.35
CA SER A 56 -10.78 -10.56 14.89
C SER A 56 -11.17 -9.24 14.20
N GLN A 57 -11.69 -8.26 14.94
CA GLN A 57 -11.97 -6.93 14.40
C GLN A 57 -10.70 -6.11 14.15
N ASP A 58 -9.64 -6.31 14.96
CA ASP A 58 -8.41 -5.52 14.86
C ASP A 58 -7.53 -5.98 13.70
N ILE A 59 -7.53 -7.28 13.39
CA ILE A 59 -6.86 -7.83 12.20
C ILE A 59 -7.51 -7.27 10.93
N LYS A 60 -8.84 -7.18 10.89
CA LYS A 60 -9.57 -6.57 9.77
C LYS A 60 -9.24 -5.08 9.60
N ALA A 61 -9.06 -4.36 10.71
CA ALA A 61 -8.65 -2.96 10.67
C ALA A 61 -7.22 -2.79 10.14
N GLY A 62 -6.28 -3.67 10.52
CA GLY A 62 -4.91 -3.68 10.00
C GLY A 62 -4.84 -3.96 8.49
N VAL A 63 -5.57 -4.97 8.02
CA VAL A 63 -5.68 -5.26 6.57
C VAL A 63 -6.29 -4.09 5.82
N LYS A 64 -7.34 -3.48 6.34
CA LYS A 64 -7.96 -2.30 5.74
C LYS A 64 -7.00 -1.10 5.68
N ALA A 65 -6.21 -0.88 6.74
CA ALA A 65 -5.22 0.19 6.76
C ALA A 65 -4.11 -0.02 5.71
N ALA A 66 -3.63 -1.25 5.55
CA ALA A 66 -2.66 -1.59 4.50
C ALA A 66 -3.24 -1.39 3.09
N THR A 67 -4.47 -1.84 2.86
CA THR A 67 -5.17 -1.64 1.58
C THR A 67 -5.38 -0.17 1.27
N ASN A 68 -5.77 0.62 2.27
CA ASN A 68 -5.94 2.07 2.09
C ASN A 68 -4.60 2.75 1.76
N TYR A 69 -3.50 2.34 2.40
CA TYR A 69 -2.16 2.86 2.11
C TYR A 69 -1.77 2.66 0.64
N VAL A 70 -1.99 1.45 0.10
CA VAL A 70 -1.71 1.14 -1.31
C VAL A 70 -2.58 2.02 -2.22
N ASN A 71 -3.88 2.10 -1.97
CA ASN A 71 -4.80 2.93 -2.76
C ASN A 71 -4.43 4.43 -2.70
N ASP A 72 -4.00 4.93 -1.55
CA ASP A 72 -3.56 6.31 -1.37
C ASP A 72 -2.26 6.59 -2.14
N PHE A 73 -1.34 5.62 -2.17
CA PHE A 73 -0.10 5.69 -2.93
C PHE A 73 -0.38 5.76 -4.43
N GLU A 74 -1.18 4.83 -4.97
CA GLU A 74 -1.56 4.79 -6.38
C GLU A 74 -2.25 6.08 -6.82
N THR A 75 -3.24 6.53 -6.04
CA THR A 75 -3.97 7.77 -6.32
C THR A 75 -3.05 9.00 -6.32
N THR A 76 -2.09 9.05 -5.38
CA THR A 76 -1.14 10.16 -5.29
C THR A 76 -0.16 10.14 -6.47
N ALA A 77 0.35 8.97 -6.83
CA ALA A 77 1.25 8.80 -7.99
C ALA A 77 0.58 9.26 -9.30
N ILE A 78 -0.67 8.88 -9.51
CA ILE A 78 -1.46 9.30 -10.68
C ILE A 78 -1.69 10.81 -10.69
N LYS A 79 -2.02 11.41 -9.54
CA LYS A 79 -2.18 12.88 -9.45
C LYS A 79 -0.89 13.61 -9.79
N MET A 80 0.26 13.10 -9.35
CA MET A 80 1.57 13.68 -9.71
C MET A 80 1.83 13.58 -11.21
N ALA A 81 1.52 12.45 -11.86
CA ALA A 81 1.64 12.30 -13.30
C ALA A 81 0.75 13.29 -14.04
N ALA A 82 -0.51 13.43 -13.65
CA ALA A 82 -1.47 14.36 -14.24
C ALA A 82 -1.01 15.83 -14.09
N GLN A 83 -0.47 16.22 -12.93
CA GLN A 83 0.08 17.56 -12.69
C GLN A 83 1.28 17.88 -13.60
N ASN A 84 2.00 16.84 -14.03
CA ASN A 84 3.11 16.96 -14.99
C ASN A 84 2.68 16.74 -16.45
N GLY A 85 1.39 16.69 -16.73
CA GLY A 85 0.84 16.50 -18.07
C GLY A 85 1.19 15.15 -18.70
N CYS A 86 1.36 14.10 -17.85
CA CYS A 86 1.65 12.75 -18.28
C CYS A 86 0.40 11.88 -18.30
N TYR A 87 0.35 10.94 -19.26
CA TYR A 87 -0.71 9.95 -19.40
C TYR A 87 -0.67 8.91 -18.28
N GLY A 88 0.51 8.54 -17.84
CA GLY A 88 0.68 7.51 -16.84
C GLY A 88 1.89 7.72 -15.95
N VAL A 89 2.07 6.80 -15.00
CA VAL A 89 3.15 6.80 -14.04
C VAL A 89 3.83 5.44 -14.00
N ILE A 90 5.15 5.45 -13.86
CA ILE A 90 5.98 4.27 -13.61
C ILE A 90 6.73 4.50 -12.30
N CYS A 91 6.53 3.62 -11.34
CA CYS A 91 7.15 3.73 -10.01
C CYS A 91 7.49 2.34 -9.42
N GLY A 92 8.05 2.34 -8.22
CA GLY A 92 8.36 1.17 -7.41
C GLY A 92 7.96 1.41 -5.95
N HIS A 93 8.91 1.20 -5.02
CA HIS A 93 8.89 1.57 -3.62
C HIS A 93 7.99 0.74 -2.71
N ILE A 94 6.73 0.51 -3.06
CA ILE A 94 5.79 -0.24 -2.22
C ILE A 94 5.88 -1.76 -2.39
N HIS A 95 6.81 -2.22 -3.22
CA HIS A 95 7.08 -3.63 -3.50
C HIS A 95 5.84 -4.44 -3.95
N GLN A 96 4.88 -3.76 -4.57
CA GLN A 96 3.68 -4.40 -5.13
C GLN A 96 3.64 -4.19 -6.64
N PRO A 97 3.95 -5.22 -7.45
CA PRO A 97 3.87 -5.11 -8.90
C PRO A 97 2.43 -4.87 -9.33
N ALA A 98 2.21 -3.87 -10.16
CA ALA A 98 0.88 -3.51 -10.63
C ALA A 98 0.93 -2.91 -12.05
N ASP A 99 -0.07 -3.28 -12.83
CA ASP A 99 -0.40 -2.72 -14.14
C ASP A 99 -1.89 -2.41 -14.15
N LEU A 100 -2.25 -1.14 -13.90
CA LEU A 100 -3.63 -0.74 -13.65
C LEU A 100 -3.99 0.50 -14.47
N HIS A 101 -5.24 0.57 -14.90
CA HIS A 101 -5.83 1.77 -15.45
C HIS A 101 -6.84 2.35 -14.44
N ILE A 102 -6.50 3.49 -13.87
CA ILE A 102 -7.30 4.13 -12.82
C ILE A 102 -7.70 5.53 -13.30
N ASN A 103 -8.99 5.79 -13.41
CA ASN A 103 -9.53 7.09 -13.86
C ASN A 103 -8.95 7.59 -15.20
N GLY A 104 -8.66 6.67 -16.11
CA GLY A 104 -8.11 6.98 -17.44
C GLY A 104 -6.59 7.19 -17.48
N ALA A 105 -5.90 7.09 -16.36
CA ALA A 105 -4.44 7.12 -16.28
C ALA A 105 -3.86 5.71 -16.13
N HIS A 106 -2.69 5.46 -16.70
CA HIS A 106 -1.99 4.20 -16.60
C HIS A 106 -1.03 4.23 -15.40
N TYR A 107 -1.23 3.33 -14.45
CA TYR A 107 -0.36 3.14 -13.28
C TYR A 107 0.44 1.86 -13.42
N LEU A 108 1.76 1.99 -13.35
CA LEU A 108 2.70 0.87 -13.41
C LEU A 108 3.62 0.89 -12.19
N ASN A 109 3.68 -0.23 -11.47
CA ASN A 109 4.63 -0.43 -10.39
C ASN A 109 5.51 -1.65 -10.68
N SER A 110 6.83 -1.46 -10.64
CA SER A 110 7.78 -2.54 -10.95
C SER A 110 7.79 -3.66 -9.91
N GLY A 111 7.23 -3.44 -8.73
CA GLY A 111 7.41 -4.35 -7.62
C GLY A 111 8.81 -4.29 -7.06
N ASP A 112 9.38 -5.44 -6.75
CA ASP A 112 10.72 -5.60 -6.19
C ASP A 112 11.44 -6.82 -6.79
N TRP A 113 12.76 -6.84 -6.58
CA TRP A 113 13.63 -7.92 -7.09
C TRP A 113 13.91 -9.01 -6.03
N VAL A 114 13.46 -8.83 -4.80
CA VAL A 114 13.73 -9.73 -3.67
C VAL A 114 12.61 -10.73 -3.46
N GLU A 115 11.37 -10.24 -3.32
CA GLU A 115 10.20 -11.06 -3.01
C GLU A 115 9.42 -11.43 -4.28
N ASN A 116 9.07 -10.43 -5.10
CA ASN A 116 8.23 -10.61 -6.26
C ASN A 116 9.01 -11.01 -7.52
N ARG A 117 10.26 -10.60 -7.63
CA ARG A 117 11.16 -10.79 -8.78
C ARG A 117 10.52 -10.29 -10.07
N THR A 118 10.06 -9.06 -10.06
CA THR A 118 9.33 -8.45 -11.17
C THR A 118 10.05 -7.22 -11.70
N ALA A 119 9.83 -6.96 -13.00
CA ALA A 119 10.27 -5.78 -13.71
C ALA A 119 9.22 -5.34 -14.71
N ILE A 120 9.25 -4.08 -15.12
CA ILE A 120 8.44 -3.57 -16.21
C ILE A 120 9.27 -3.64 -17.49
N LEU A 121 8.73 -4.27 -18.52
CA LEU A 121 9.29 -4.31 -19.86
C LEU A 121 8.45 -3.43 -20.79
N LEU A 122 9.12 -2.68 -21.66
CA LEU A 122 8.52 -1.98 -22.78
C LEU A 122 8.93 -2.71 -24.07
N ASP A 123 7.97 -3.15 -24.84
CA ASP A 123 8.23 -3.81 -26.13
C ASP A 123 8.41 -2.79 -27.28
N GLY A 124 8.77 -3.28 -28.44
CA GLY A 124 8.95 -2.45 -29.65
C GLY A 124 7.66 -1.84 -30.23
N ASN A 125 6.50 -2.15 -29.65
CA ASN A 125 5.17 -1.65 -30.03
C ASN A 125 4.61 -0.73 -28.95
N ASP A 126 5.43 -0.21 -28.06
CA ASP A 126 5.07 0.65 -26.95
C ASP A 126 4.10 0.02 -25.92
N ASN A 127 4.07 -1.32 -25.80
CA ASN A 127 3.30 -2.00 -24.79
C ASN A 127 4.15 -2.30 -23.55
N PHE A 128 3.60 -1.98 -22.39
CA PHE A 128 4.18 -2.34 -21.11
C PHE A 128 3.69 -3.71 -20.65
N THR A 129 4.58 -4.50 -20.09
CA THR A 129 4.25 -5.78 -19.46
C THR A 129 5.02 -5.96 -18.17
N ILE A 130 4.40 -6.58 -17.17
CA ILE A 130 5.11 -6.99 -15.95
C ILE A 130 5.76 -8.34 -16.22
N PHE A 131 7.08 -8.32 -16.27
CA PHE A 131 7.89 -9.53 -16.38
C PHE A 131 8.15 -10.10 -14.98
N LYS A 132 8.01 -11.41 -14.83
CA LYS A 132 8.32 -12.12 -13.60
C LYS A 132 9.31 -13.24 -13.88
N VAL A 133 10.36 -13.35 -13.05
CA VAL A 133 11.38 -14.42 -13.09
C VAL A 133 10.91 -15.64 -12.31
#